data_08bd58585792faeb00e4b56621ff3d71
#
_entry.id   08bd58585792faeb00e4b56621ff3d71
#
_cell.length_a   1.000
_cell.length_b   1.000
_cell.length_c   1.000
_cell.angle_alpha   90.00
_cell.angle_beta   90.00
_cell.angle_gamma   90.00
#
_symmetry.space_group_name_H-M   'P 1'
#
loop_
_entity.id
_entity.type
_entity.pdbx_description
1 polymer ?
#
loop_
_entity_poly.entity_id
_entity_poly.type
_entity_poly.pdbx_seq_one_letter_code
_entity_poly.pdbx_strand_id
1 'polypeptide(L)'
;MRKQKEFVKTGYYMSTVDQSKIRNFCIVAHIDHGKSTLADRIIEHTGLLTSREMQEQILDNMDIERERGITIKAQTVRTVYKAKDGEEYIFNLIDTPGHVDFNYEVSRALAACDGAILIVDAAQGIEAQTLANVYLALDHNLDVFPVINKIDLPSAEPQRVIDEIEDVIGIEAQDAPLISAKNGIGIEEVLEQIVAKIPAPKGDANAPLRALIFDSLYDSYRGVIVFCRIMEGTVTKGTPIKMMATGATCEVVEVGTFGAGQFIPCDELSAGMVGYITASIKNVKDTAVGDTITNAQNPCAEPLPGYKKVTSMVYCGMYPADGAKYPDLRDALEKLQLNDASLHFEPETSIALGFGFRCGFLGLLHLEIIQERLEREYNLDLVTTAPGVIYKVHKSNGEVIELTNPSNLPDPSEIEYMEEPIVTAEIMVTTEFIGAIMGLCQERRGRQLGMEYMEETRVLLKYELPLNEIIYDFFDALKSRSRGYASFDYEMKGYEQSELVKLDILINKEEVDALSFIVHKESAYERGRRMCEKLKEEIPRHLFEIPIQAAVGGKVIARETVKAMRKDVLAKCYGGDITRKKKLLEKQKEGKKRMRQVGNVEIPQKAFMSVLKLDEN
;
A
#
# COMPACT_ATOMS: atom_id res chain seq x y z
N MET A 1 40.90 8.20 -16.61
CA MET A 1 39.63 7.85 -17.31
C MET A 1 39.59 6.43 -17.89
N ARG A 2 40.57 5.92 -18.61
CA ARG A 2 40.57 4.51 -19.07
C ARG A 2 40.71 3.48 -17.93
N LYS A 3 41.53 3.75 -16.90
CA LYS A 3 41.69 2.88 -15.73
C LYS A 3 40.47 2.80 -14.83
N GLN A 4 39.67 3.90 -14.69
CA GLN A 4 38.42 3.86 -13.95
C GLN A 4 37.31 3.04 -14.66
N LYS A 5 37.30 3.02 -16.01
CA LYS A 5 36.36 2.17 -16.77
C LYS A 5 36.70 0.68 -16.68
N GLU A 6 37.98 0.34 -16.47
CA GLU A 6 38.38 -1.05 -16.21
C GLU A 6 38.06 -1.48 -14.78
N PHE A 7 38.17 -0.57 -13.79
CA PHE A 7 37.85 -0.87 -12.38
C PHE A 7 36.36 -1.18 -12.16
N VAL A 8 35.47 -0.43 -12.82
CA VAL A 8 34.02 -0.71 -12.77
C VAL A 8 33.66 -2.05 -13.41
N LYS A 9 34.42 -2.50 -14.43
CA LYS A 9 34.24 -3.82 -15.05
C LYS A 9 34.85 -4.97 -14.23
N THR A 10 35.93 -4.76 -13.50
CA THR A 10 36.62 -5.82 -12.74
C THR A 10 36.05 -6.03 -11.33
N GLY A 11 35.40 -5.04 -10.73
CA GLY A 11 34.75 -5.17 -9.42
C GLY A 11 33.54 -6.11 -9.41
N TYR A 12 32.97 -6.45 -10.56
CA TYR A 12 31.84 -7.35 -10.71
C TYR A 12 32.18 -8.85 -10.83
N TYR A 13 33.48 -9.18 -11.03
CA TYR A 13 33.93 -10.55 -11.26
C TYR A 13 34.84 -11.08 -10.13
N MET A 14 34.59 -10.71 -8.86
CA MET A 14 35.34 -11.37 -7.77
C MET A 14 34.75 -12.76 -7.53
N SER A 15 35.56 -13.77 -7.82
CA SER A 15 35.27 -15.20 -7.62
C SER A 15 35.12 -15.62 -6.14
N THR A 16 35.50 -14.76 -5.20
CA THR A 16 35.29 -14.96 -3.75
C THR A 16 35.13 -13.59 -3.08
N VAL A 17 33.90 -13.28 -2.64
CA VAL A 17 33.63 -12.09 -1.85
C VAL A 17 33.97 -12.37 -0.40
N ASP A 18 34.82 -11.54 0.22
CA ASP A 18 35.07 -11.61 1.65
C ASP A 18 33.81 -11.18 2.42
N GLN A 19 33.18 -12.13 3.09
CA GLN A 19 31.94 -11.93 3.85
C GLN A 19 32.08 -10.83 4.91
N SER A 20 33.28 -10.64 5.49
CA SER A 20 33.57 -9.59 6.47
C SER A 20 33.39 -8.17 5.91
N LYS A 21 33.46 -8.02 4.59
CA LYS A 21 33.35 -6.76 3.86
C LYS A 21 31.94 -6.48 3.31
N ILE A 22 30.99 -7.35 3.56
CA ILE A 22 29.60 -7.16 3.13
C ILE A 22 28.84 -6.37 4.19
N ARG A 23 27.97 -5.45 3.73
CA ARG A 23 27.00 -4.71 4.55
C ARG A 23 25.65 -4.78 3.87
N ASN A 24 24.71 -5.51 4.48
CA ASN A 24 23.32 -5.60 4.01
C ASN A 24 22.48 -4.67 4.88
N PHE A 25 21.91 -3.64 4.31
CA PHE A 25 21.17 -2.65 5.07
C PHE A 25 20.01 -2.06 4.29
N CYS A 26 19.07 -1.51 5.03
CA CYS A 26 17.95 -0.74 4.51
C CYS A 26 17.95 0.67 5.10
N ILE A 27 17.07 1.50 4.55
CA ILE A 27 16.80 2.84 5.06
C ILE A 27 15.35 2.86 5.52
N VAL A 28 15.13 3.14 6.79
CA VAL A 28 13.82 3.33 7.41
C VAL A 28 13.60 4.81 7.70
N ALA A 29 12.43 5.32 7.36
CA ALA A 29 12.09 6.73 7.50
C ALA A 29 10.58 6.93 7.50
N HIS A 30 10.13 8.05 8.05
CA HIS A 30 8.80 8.58 7.76
C HIS A 30 8.73 9.11 6.32
N ILE A 31 7.52 9.25 5.78
CA ILE A 31 7.28 9.87 4.48
C ILE A 31 7.88 11.29 4.49
N ASP A 32 8.51 11.69 3.40
CA ASP A 32 9.16 12.99 3.21
C ASP A 32 10.39 13.29 4.09
N HIS A 33 10.88 12.36 4.93
CA HIS A 33 12.14 12.56 5.67
C HIS A 33 13.40 12.50 4.81
N GLY A 34 13.28 12.11 3.54
CA GLY A 34 14.37 12.14 2.55
C GLY A 34 15.06 10.81 2.32
N LYS A 35 14.35 9.70 2.51
CA LYS A 35 14.82 8.32 2.29
C LYS A 35 15.40 8.12 0.88
N SER A 36 14.60 8.32 -0.17
CA SER A 36 15.01 8.12 -1.57
C SER A 36 16.12 9.08 -1.96
N THR A 37 16.12 10.31 -1.43
CA THR A 37 17.21 11.25 -1.66
C THR A 37 18.54 10.79 -1.05
N LEU A 38 18.53 10.18 0.15
CA LEU A 38 19.75 9.61 0.73
C LEU A 38 20.21 8.39 -0.07
N ALA A 39 19.31 7.51 -0.50
CA ALA A 39 19.64 6.38 -1.36
C ALA A 39 20.33 6.83 -2.65
N ASP A 40 19.82 7.86 -3.31
CA ASP A 40 20.45 8.47 -4.49
C ASP A 40 21.87 8.98 -4.18
N ARG A 41 22.08 9.65 -3.02
CA ARG A 41 23.42 10.12 -2.61
C ARG A 41 24.39 8.99 -2.33
N ILE A 42 23.95 7.89 -1.73
CA ILE A 42 24.79 6.70 -1.53
C ILE A 42 25.22 6.13 -2.88
N ILE A 43 24.32 6.01 -3.84
CA ILE A 43 24.62 5.51 -5.19
C ILE A 43 25.59 6.45 -5.93
N GLU A 44 25.39 7.75 -5.81
CA GLU A 44 26.27 8.77 -6.41
C GLU A 44 27.68 8.73 -5.82
N HIS A 45 27.82 8.72 -4.49
CA HIS A 45 29.11 8.72 -3.80
C HIS A 45 29.92 7.43 -4.02
N THR A 46 29.24 6.29 -4.17
CA THR A 46 29.89 5.02 -4.48
C THR A 46 30.30 4.91 -5.95
N GLY A 47 29.90 5.87 -6.79
CA GLY A 47 30.31 5.93 -8.20
C GLY A 47 29.72 4.83 -9.08
N LEU A 48 28.62 4.20 -8.63
CA LEU A 48 27.91 3.18 -9.41
C LEU A 48 27.38 3.75 -10.73
N LEU A 49 26.90 5.00 -10.68
CA LEU A 49 26.42 5.75 -11.83
C LEU A 49 27.22 7.04 -12.01
N THR A 50 27.38 7.47 -13.25
CA THR A 50 27.99 8.76 -13.55
C THR A 50 26.96 9.87 -13.30
N SER A 51 27.43 11.11 -13.05
CA SER A 51 26.55 12.31 -12.85
C SER A 51 25.60 12.58 -14.03
N ARG A 52 25.85 11.97 -15.20
CA ARG A 52 24.97 12.10 -16.38
C ARG A 52 23.88 11.02 -16.43
N GLU A 53 24.10 9.91 -15.74
CA GLU A 53 23.17 8.77 -15.64
C GLU A 53 22.29 8.89 -14.39
N MET A 54 22.69 9.74 -13.43
CA MET A 54 21.91 10.02 -12.22
C MET A 54 20.61 10.75 -12.59
N GLN A 55 19.51 10.24 -12.09
CA GLN A 55 18.18 10.86 -12.09
C GLN A 55 17.70 10.96 -10.64
N GLU A 56 16.79 11.85 -10.35
CA GLU A 56 16.13 11.88 -9.04
C GLU A 56 15.32 10.60 -8.83
N GLN A 57 15.39 10.04 -7.63
CA GLN A 57 14.68 8.80 -7.23
C GLN A 57 15.01 7.62 -8.17
N ILE A 58 16.31 7.35 -8.33
CA ILE A 58 16.80 6.36 -9.31
C ILE A 58 16.34 4.93 -9.00
N LEU A 59 16.05 4.62 -7.73
CA LEU A 59 15.52 3.34 -7.30
C LEU A 59 14.01 3.22 -7.52
N ASP A 60 13.29 4.34 -7.62
CA ASP A 60 11.86 4.34 -7.88
C ASP A 60 11.61 4.09 -9.38
N ASN A 61 11.41 2.83 -9.74
CA ASN A 61 11.34 2.39 -11.14
C ASN A 61 9.97 2.64 -11.80
N MET A 62 8.91 2.81 -11.01
CA MET A 62 7.57 3.06 -11.51
C MET A 62 7.33 4.57 -11.69
N ASP A 63 6.66 4.96 -12.77
CA ASP A 63 6.27 6.36 -12.95
C ASP A 63 5.37 6.87 -11.81
N ILE A 64 4.51 5.99 -11.28
CA ILE A 64 3.63 6.27 -10.15
C ILE A 64 4.42 6.58 -8.87
N GLU A 65 5.53 5.87 -8.60
CA GLU A 65 6.42 6.13 -7.46
C GLU A 65 6.98 7.55 -7.54
N ARG A 66 7.49 7.92 -8.72
CA ARG A 66 8.08 9.25 -8.95
C ARG A 66 7.06 10.38 -8.92
N GLU A 67 5.86 10.17 -9.48
CA GLU A 67 4.78 11.15 -9.47
C GLU A 67 4.24 11.42 -8.06
N ARG A 68 4.15 10.37 -7.23
CA ARG A 68 3.62 10.45 -5.86
C ARG A 68 4.69 10.73 -4.81
N GLY A 69 5.98 10.63 -5.18
CA GLY A 69 7.12 10.80 -4.27
C GLY A 69 7.22 9.72 -3.19
N ILE A 70 6.70 8.52 -3.44
CA ILE A 70 6.69 7.39 -2.49
C ILE A 70 7.28 6.15 -3.12
N THR A 71 8.06 5.39 -2.37
CA THR A 71 8.49 4.06 -2.77
C THR A 71 7.35 3.07 -2.50
N ILE A 72 6.95 2.32 -3.51
CA ILE A 72 5.88 1.31 -3.45
C ILE A 72 6.49 -0.08 -3.27
N LYS A 73 7.49 -0.40 -4.09
CA LYS A 73 8.14 -1.70 -4.08
C LYS A 73 9.59 -1.60 -3.63
N ALA A 74 10.02 -2.51 -2.74
CA ALA A 74 11.40 -2.57 -2.32
C ALA A 74 12.34 -2.80 -3.51
N GLN A 75 13.39 -2.01 -3.60
CA GLN A 75 14.41 -2.10 -4.63
C GLN A 75 15.75 -2.42 -4.00
N THR A 76 16.53 -3.25 -4.65
CA THR A 76 17.86 -3.66 -4.15
C THR A 76 18.93 -3.18 -5.11
N VAL A 77 19.98 -2.60 -4.56
CA VAL A 77 21.17 -2.21 -5.33
C VAL A 77 22.45 -2.60 -4.59
N ARG A 78 23.41 -3.14 -5.33
CA ARG A 78 24.74 -3.44 -4.85
C ARG A 78 25.72 -2.37 -5.32
N THR A 79 26.47 -1.78 -4.38
CA THR A 79 27.53 -0.83 -4.66
C THR A 79 28.83 -1.25 -3.97
N VAL A 80 29.95 -0.64 -4.35
CA VAL A 80 31.25 -0.84 -3.71
C VAL A 80 31.72 0.50 -3.16
N TYR A 81 32.00 0.54 -1.87
CA TYR A 81 32.50 1.73 -1.20
C TYR A 81 33.94 1.51 -0.73
N LYS A 82 34.83 2.46 -1.06
CA LYS A 82 36.18 2.48 -0.55
C LYS A 82 36.22 3.35 0.70
N ALA A 83 36.34 2.70 1.86
CA ALA A 83 36.33 3.37 3.16
C ALA A 83 37.67 4.06 3.50
N LYS A 84 37.65 4.88 4.55
CA LYS A 84 38.83 5.63 5.04
C LYS A 84 39.95 4.71 5.55
N ASP A 85 39.62 3.48 5.95
CA ASP A 85 40.60 2.44 6.31
C ASP A 85 41.42 1.90 5.10
N GLY A 86 41.02 2.31 3.88
CA GLY A 86 41.61 1.92 2.62
C GLY A 86 41.05 0.65 2.00
N GLU A 87 40.16 -0.05 2.70
CA GLU A 87 39.49 -1.27 2.27
C GLU A 87 38.25 -1.00 1.43
N GLU A 88 37.87 -1.99 0.62
CA GLU A 88 36.63 -1.93 -0.19
C GLU A 88 35.53 -2.75 0.46
N TYR A 89 34.38 -2.14 0.67
CA TYR A 89 33.21 -2.77 1.23
C TYR A 89 32.10 -2.89 0.18
N ILE A 90 31.36 -4.00 0.25
CA ILE A 90 30.21 -4.25 -0.59
C ILE A 90 28.97 -3.83 0.18
N PHE A 91 28.26 -2.87 -0.35
CA PHE A 91 27.00 -2.37 0.18
C PHE A 91 25.84 -2.96 -0.62
N ASN A 92 24.99 -3.72 0.03
CA ASN A 92 23.68 -4.12 -0.50
C ASN A 92 22.63 -3.27 0.18
N LEU A 93 22.21 -2.20 -0.50
CA LEU A 93 21.13 -1.33 -0.05
C LEU A 93 19.82 -1.91 -0.53
N ILE A 94 18.89 -2.14 0.40
CA ILE A 94 17.51 -2.53 0.13
C ILE A 94 16.64 -1.35 0.49
N ASP A 95 16.14 -0.63 -0.52
CA ASP A 95 15.22 0.49 -0.32
C ASP A 95 13.84 -0.03 0.05
N THR A 96 13.21 0.54 1.08
CA THR A 96 11.94 0.08 1.64
C THR A 96 10.84 1.12 1.46
N PRO A 97 9.57 0.72 1.29
CA PRO A 97 8.46 1.68 1.38
C PRO A 97 8.43 2.39 2.74
N GLY A 98 7.87 3.60 2.76
CA GLY A 98 7.71 4.38 3.99
C GLY A 98 6.26 4.47 4.51
N HIS A 99 5.28 3.93 3.77
CA HIS A 99 3.86 4.06 4.08
C HIS A 99 3.32 2.83 4.82
N VAL A 100 2.39 3.05 5.76
CA VAL A 100 1.78 1.98 6.59
C VAL A 100 1.16 0.84 5.77
N ASP A 101 0.53 1.13 4.64
CA ASP A 101 -0.06 0.12 3.76
C ASP A 101 0.97 -0.90 3.25
N PHE A 102 2.25 -0.55 3.25
CA PHE A 102 3.35 -1.39 2.76
C PHE A 102 4.22 -1.99 3.86
N ASN A 103 3.77 -2.00 5.12
CA ASN A 103 4.52 -2.58 6.25
C ASN A 103 4.96 -4.03 5.99
N TYR A 104 4.19 -4.77 5.19
CA TYR A 104 4.56 -6.11 4.77
C TYR A 104 5.81 -6.13 3.86
N GLU A 105 5.91 -5.21 2.90
CA GLU A 105 7.09 -5.05 2.05
C GLU A 105 8.30 -4.65 2.90
N VAL A 106 8.09 -3.73 3.87
CA VAL A 106 9.13 -3.32 4.82
C VAL A 106 9.64 -4.51 5.63
N SER A 107 8.77 -5.30 6.24
CA SER A 107 9.15 -6.48 7.03
C SER A 107 9.96 -7.50 6.22
N ARG A 108 9.62 -7.70 4.96
CA ARG A 108 10.37 -8.60 4.06
C ARG A 108 11.77 -8.07 3.74
N ALA A 109 11.88 -6.80 3.47
CA ALA A 109 13.17 -6.16 3.21
C ALA A 109 14.07 -6.18 4.44
N LEU A 110 13.52 -5.90 5.63
CA LEU A 110 14.24 -5.94 6.90
C LEU A 110 14.85 -7.33 7.17
N ALA A 111 14.12 -8.41 6.92
CA ALA A 111 14.62 -9.76 7.13
C ALA A 111 15.81 -10.12 6.20
N ALA A 112 16.03 -9.39 5.13
CA ALA A 112 17.18 -9.54 4.25
C ALA A 112 18.38 -8.65 4.67
N CYS A 113 18.25 -7.83 5.72
CA CYS A 113 19.25 -6.89 6.20
C CYS A 113 19.98 -7.39 7.45
N ASP A 114 21.13 -6.80 7.75
CA ASP A 114 21.89 -6.95 8.99
C ASP A 114 21.82 -5.68 9.84
N GLY A 115 21.42 -4.54 9.25
CA GLY A 115 21.22 -3.30 9.96
C GLY A 115 20.31 -2.34 9.18
N ALA A 116 19.91 -1.25 9.84
CA ALA A 116 19.05 -0.24 9.27
C ALA A 116 19.54 1.19 9.59
N ILE A 117 19.41 2.08 8.63
CA ILE A 117 19.64 3.51 8.80
C ILE A 117 18.28 4.16 9.11
N LEU A 118 18.16 4.78 10.28
CA LEU A 118 16.99 5.55 10.66
C LEU A 118 17.18 7.01 10.27
N ILE A 119 16.45 7.48 9.25
CA ILE A 119 16.49 8.90 8.88
C ILE A 119 15.40 9.66 9.62
N VAL A 120 15.79 10.74 10.29
CA VAL A 120 14.89 11.66 10.97
C VAL A 120 15.10 13.07 10.45
N ASP A 121 14.00 13.77 10.18
CA ASP A 121 14.03 15.19 9.76
C ASP A 121 14.39 16.09 10.94
N ALA A 122 15.41 16.93 10.78
CA ALA A 122 15.89 17.86 11.80
C ALA A 122 14.85 18.89 12.27
N ALA A 123 13.80 19.13 11.50
CA ALA A 123 12.74 20.06 11.84
C ALA A 123 11.51 19.35 12.42
N GLN A 124 11.12 18.20 11.85
CA GLN A 124 9.93 17.46 12.26
C GLN A 124 10.18 16.54 13.46
N GLY A 125 11.37 15.90 13.54
CA GLY A 125 11.70 14.94 14.57
C GLY A 125 11.02 13.57 14.35
N ILE A 126 10.71 12.86 15.44
CA ILE A 126 10.10 11.52 15.40
C ILE A 126 8.62 11.63 15.05
N GLU A 127 8.15 10.76 14.18
CA GLU A 127 6.76 10.62 13.74
C GLU A 127 6.25 9.20 14.09
N ALA A 128 4.93 8.96 14.07
CA ALA A 128 4.35 7.65 14.44
C ALA A 128 4.91 6.49 13.60
N GLN A 129 5.03 6.69 12.28
CA GLN A 129 5.64 5.69 11.38
C GLN A 129 7.13 5.47 11.65
N THR A 130 7.83 6.48 12.16
CA THR A 130 9.24 6.32 12.57
C THR A 130 9.35 5.28 13.67
N LEU A 131 8.51 5.39 14.70
CA LEU A 131 8.46 4.43 15.81
C LEU A 131 8.10 3.03 15.33
N ALA A 132 7.03 2.90 14.55
CA ALA A 132 6.58 1.62 14.02
C ALA A 132 7.68 0.92 13.21
N ASN A 133 8.35 1.64 12.32
CA ASN A 133 9.43 1.09 11.49
C ASN A 133 10.67 0.71 12.31
N VAL A 134 11.02 1.48 13.34
CA VAL A 134 12.13 1.15 14.24
C VAL A 134 11.82 -0.10 15.04
N TYR A 135 10.64 -0.20 15.66
CA TYR A 135 10.25 -1.41 16.39
C TYR A 135 10.24 -2.64 15.50
N LEU A 136 9.76 -2.49 14.25
CA LEU A 136 9.81 -3.58 13.28
C LEU A 136 11.26 -4.00 12.95
N ALA A 137 12.21 -3.05 12.83
CA ALA A 137 13.61 -3.35 12.63
C ALA A 137 14.24 -4.05 13.85
N LEU A 138 13.90 -3.62 15.07
CA LEU A 138 14.35 -4.24 16.32
C LEU A 138 13.78 -5.66 16.49
N ASP A 139 12.54 -5.92 16.11
CA ASP A 139 11.93 -7.25 16.12
C ASP A 139 12.67 -8.23 15.19
N HIS A 140 13.27 -7.71 14.11
CA HIS A 140 14.15 -8.47 13.22
C HIS A 140 15.61 -8.55 13.73
N ASN A 141 15.91 -8.07 14.95
CA ASN A 141 17.24 -8.00 15.55
C ASN A 141 18.28 -7.26 14.68
N LEU A 142 17.87 -6.18 14.01
CA LEU A 142 18.76 -5.34 13.24
C LEU A 142 19.47 -4.32 14.12
N ASP A 143 20.75 -4.06 13.81
CA ASP A 143 21.46 -2.91 14.37
C ASP A 143 20.98 -1.63 13.68
N VAL A 144 20.38 -0.72 14.45
CA VAL A 144 19.80 0.53 13.94
C VAL A 144 20.66 1.71 14.39
N PHE A 145 21.02 2.59 13.46
CA PHE A 145 21.65 3.87 13.82
C PHE A 145 20.95 5.05 13.16
N PRO A 146 20.80 6.19 13.89
CA PRO A 146 20.11 7.36 13.39
C PRO A 146 20.98 8.24 12.50
N VAL A 147 20.34 8.95 11.57
CA VAL A 147 20.90 9.99 10.70
C VAL A 147 19.92 11.16 10.70
N ILE A 148 20.40 12.37 11.04
CA ILE A 148 19.59 13.57 11.11
C ILE A 148 19.68 14.32 9.79
N ASN A 149 18.58 14.38 9.05
CA ASN A 149 18.54 14.97 7.71
C ASN A 149 17.88 16.37 7.71
N LYS A 150 18.06 17.07 6.61
CA LYS A 150 17.51 18.41 6.34
C LYS A 150 18.04 19.49 7.28
N ILE A 151 19.28 19.41 7.68
CA ILE A 151 19.94 20.43 8.52
C ILE A 151 20.05 21.80 7.84
N ASP A 152 19.80 21.86 6.54
CA ASP A 152 19.77 23.08 5.74
C ASP A 152 18.49 23.91 5.90
N LEU A 153 17.46 23.35 6.53
CA LEU A 153 16.21 24.08 6.77
C LEU A 153 16.37 25.14 7.88
N PRO A 154 15.76 26.32 7.76
CA PRO A 154 15.81 27.35 8.80
C PRO A 154 15.17 26.93 10.14
N SER A 155 14.26 25.94 10.09
CA SER A 155 13.58 25.37 11.27
C SER A 155 14.28 24.12 11.81
N ALA A 156 15.48 23.78 11.32
CA ALA A 156 16.19 22.59 11.78
C ALA A 156 16.73 22.79 13.20
N GLU A 157 16.43 21.82 14.07
CA GLU A 157 16.88 21.74 15.47
C GLU A 157 17.53 20.36 15.72
N PRO A 158 18.73 20.10 15.16
CA PRO A 158 19.34 18.77 15.22
C PRO A 158 19.53 18.23 16.63
N GLN A 159 19.96 19.09 17.59
CA GLN A 159 20.20 18.64 18.97
C GLN A 159 18.90 18.19 19.65
N ARG A 160 17.80 18.91 19.45
CA ARG A 160 16.49 18.52 19.97
C ARG A 160 16.09 17.14 19.45
N VAL A 161 16.29 16.90 18.14
CA VAL A 161 15.92 15.60 17.54
C VAL A 161 16.84 14.47 18.02
N ILE A 162 18.12 14.74 18.29
CA ILE A 162 19.03 13.77 18.90
C ILE A 162 18.52 13.37 20.28
N ASP A 163 18.22 14.34 21.13
CA ASP A 163 17.71 14.12 22.48
C ASP A 163 16.36 13.36 22.44
N GLU A 164 15.47 13.71 21.50
CA GLU A 164 14.20 13.03 21.25
C GLU A 164 14.39 11.55 20.89
N ILE A 165 15.37 11.22 20.04
CA ILE A 165 15.67 9.83 19.65
C ILE A 165 16.16 9.02 20.85
N GLU A 166 17.04 9.59 21.67
CA GLU A 166 17.55 8.91 22.87
C GLU A 166 16.46 8.69 23.92
N ASP A 167 15.63 9.71 24.17
CA ASP A 167 14.57 9.66 25.18
C ASP A 167 13.39 8.77 24.77
N VAL A 168 12.96 8.82 23.51
CA VAL A 168 11.75 8.16 23.01
C VAL A 168 12.02 6.75 22.50
N ILE A 169 13.10 6.58 21.75
CA ILE A 169 13.44 5.29 21.10
C ILE A 169 14.44 4.50 21.96
N GLY A 170 15.33 5.19 22.68
CA GLY A 170 16.38 4.57 23.49
C GLY A 170 17.60 4.12 22.69
N ILE A 171 17.83 4.70 21.51
CA ILE A 171 18.99 4.44 20.65
C ILE A 171 19.99 5.59 20.81
N GLU A 172 21.30 5.28 21.01
CA GLU A 172 22.36 6.29 21.07
C GLU A 172 22.39 7.13 19.77
N ALA A 173 22.26 8.46 19.90
CA ALA A 173 22.16 9.37 18.78
C ALA A 173 23.17 10.55 18.81
N GLN A 174 24.02 10.67 19.86
CA GLN A 174 24.97 11.78 19.99
C GLN A 174 26.02 11.82 18.87
N ASP A 175 26.34 10.67 18.28
CA ASP A 175 27.25 10.55 17.16
C ASP A 175 26.55 10.42 15.79
N ALA A 176 25.24 10.72 15.75
CA ALA A 176 24.46 10.64 14.51
C ALA A 176 24.97 11.62 13.46
N PRO A 177 25.20 11.19 12.21
CA PRO A 177 25.56 12.09 11.13
C PRO A 177 24.51 13.15 10.90
N LEU A 178 24.94 14.42 10.85
CA LEU A 178 24.11 15.56 10.52
C LEU A 178 24.23 15.85 9.04
N ILE A 179 23.15 15.63 8.28
CA ILE A 179 23.20 15.67 6.82
C ILE A 179 22.19 16.62 6.19
N SER A 180 22.51 17.04 4.97
CA SER A 180 21.53 17.51 3.99
C SER A 180 21.63 16.61 2.75
N ALA A 181 20.78 15.60 2.66
CA ALA A 181 20.77 14.72 1.50
C ALA A 181 20.53 15.50 0.20
N LYS A 182 19.69 16.52 0.24
CA LYS A 182 19.44 17.43 -0.90
C LYS A 182 20.70 18.10 -1.40
N ASN A 183 21.52 18.63 -0.48
CA ASN A 183 22.73 19.38 -0.82
C ASN A 183 24.01 18.52 -0.83
N GLY A 184 23.91 17.22 -0.52
CA GLY A 184 25.05 16.30 -0.49
C GLY A 184 26.01 16.55 0.69
N ILE A 185 25.54 17.16 1.78
CA ILE A 185 26.33 17.46 2.98
C ILE A 185 26.29 16.26 3.92
N GLY A 186 27.43 15.86 4.50
CA GLY A 186 27.52 14.82 5.53
C GLY A 186 27.36 13.37 5.02
N ILE A 187 27.34 13.13 3.71
CA ILE A 187 27.09 11.80 3.15
C ILE A 187 28.26 10.84 3.41
N GLU A 188 29.49 11.32 3.37
CA GLU A 188 30.67 10.51 3.64
C GLU A 188 30.65 9.94 5.07
N GLU A 189 30.20 10.73 6.05
CA GLU A 189 30.02 10.31 7.44
C GLU A 189 29.01 9.18 7.56
N VAL A 190 27.92 9.23 6.80
CA VAL A 190 26.93 8.13 6.76
C VAL A 190 27.58 6.86 6.20
N LEU A 191 28.34 6.95 5.11
CA LEU A 191 29.00 5.78 4.52
C LEU A 191 30.02 5.15 5.47
N GLU A 192 30.80 5.95 6.21
CA GLU A 192 31.71 5.44 7.24
C GLU A 192 30.97 4.80 8.42
N GLN A 193 29.83 5.38 8.82
CA GLN A 193 29.00 4.77 9.87
C GLN A 193 28.36 3.45 9.44
N ILE A 194 27.98 3.29 8.17
CA ILE A 194 27.55 2.00 7.63
C ILE A 194 28.65 0.94 7.82
N VAL A 195 29.89 1.28 7.50
CA VAL A 195 31.03 0.36 7.68
C VAL A 195 31.24 0.00 9.16
N ALA A 196 31.13 0.99 10.05
CA ALA A 196 31.45 0.84 11.47
C ALA A 196 30.33 0.17 12.29
N LYS A 197 29.06 0.54 12.04
CA LYS A 197 27.92 0.15 12.89
C LYS A 197 27.12 -1.04 12.35
N ILE A 198 27.09 -1.25 11.03
CA ILE A 198 26.37 -2.40 10.48
C ILE A 198 27.31 -3.62 10.50
N PRO A 199 26.92 -4.72 11.15
CA PRO A 199 27.76 -5.90 11.23
C PRO A 199 27.88 -6.60 9.87
N ALA A 200 28.96 -7.35 9.70
CA ALA A 200 29.08 -8.27 8.59
C ALA A 200 28.06 -9.42 8.74
N PRO A 201 27.48 -9.90 7.64
CA PRO A 201 26.54 -11.01 7.68
C PRO A 201 27.20 -12.27 8.26
N LYS A 202 26.40 -13.05 9.00
CA LYS A 202 26.81 -14.35 9.54
C LYS A 202 26.44 -15.46 8.57
N GLY A 203 27.10 -16.63 8.68
CA GLY A 203 26.78 -17.83 7.89
C GLY A 203 28.05 -18.57 7.43
N ASP A 204 27.89 -19.86 7.16
CA ASP A 204 28.98 -20.73 6.64
C ASP A 204 28.69 -21.08 5.18
N ALA A 205 29.59 -20.66 4.29
CA ALA A 205 29.49 -20.95 2.85
C ALA A 205 29.57 -22.45 2.51
N ASN A 206 30.11 -23.29 3.42
CA ASN A 206 30.24 -24.73 3.24
C ASN A 206 29.07 -25.54 3.83
N ALA A 207 28.14 -24.88 4.55
CA ALA A 207 26.95 -25.51 5.10
C ALA A 207 25.94 -25.86 3.98
N PRO A 208 24.94 -26.69 4.26
CA PRO A 208 23.81 -26.89 3.34
C PRO A 208 23.13 -25.56 3.00
N LEU A 209 22.78 -25.39 1.73
CA LEU A 209 22.16 -24.15 1.24
C LEU A 209 20.88 -23.82 2.01
N ARG A 210 20.80 -22.61 2.57
CA ARG A 210 19.62 -21.97 3.15
C ARG A 210 19.55 -20.53 2.64
N ALA A 211 18.62 -20.26 1.75
CA ALA A 211 18.39 -18.92 1.24
C ALA A 211 16.95 -18.48 1.50
N LEU A 212 16.78 -17.26 2.00
CA LEU A 212 15.48 -16.65 2.27
C LEU A 212 15.00 -15.92 1.01
N ILE A 213 13.80 -16.23 0.56
CA ILE A 213 13.12 -15.46 -0.49
C ILE A 213 12.49 -14.23 0.15
N PHE A 214 12.98 -13.05 -0.18
CA PHE A 214 12.37 -11.81 0.33
C PHE A 214 11.49 -11.09 -0.70
N ASP A 215 11.70 -11.34 -2.01
CA ASP A 215 10.83 -10.83 -3.07
C ASP A 215 10.90 -11.71 -4.32
N SER A 216 10.01 -11.47 -5.28
CA SER A 216 10.04 -12.12 -6.59
C SER A 216 9.50 -11.18 -7.67
N LEU A 217 10.00 -11.38 -8.90
CA LEU A 217 9.57 -10.65 -10.07
C LEU A 217 9.29 -11.63 -11.21
N TYR A 218 8.19 -11.43 -11.92
CA TYR A 218 7.93 -12.14 -13.16
C TYR A 218 8.38 -11.30 -14.35
N ASP A 219 9.30 -11.85 -15.13
CA ASP A 219 9.77 -11.28 -16.39
C ASP A 219 9.30 -12.18 -17.55
N SER A 220 8.73 -11.60 -18.61
CA SER A 220 8.18 -12.34 -19.73
C SER A 220 9.22 -13.15 -20.53
N TYR A 221 10.51 -12.80 -20.42
CA TYR A 221 11.62 -13.45 -21.11
C TYR A 221 12.40 -14.41 -20.20
N ARG A 222 12.63 -14.03 -18.94
CA ARG A 222 13.42 -14.79 -17.97
C ARG A 222 12.57 -15.71 -17.07
N GLY A 223 11.25 -15.55 -17.08
CA GLY A 223 10.35 -16.23 -16.18
C GLY A 223 10.37 -15.62 -14.78
N VAL A 224 10.27 -16.46 -13.76
CA VAL A 224 10.32 -16.02 -12.37
C VAL A 224 11.76 -15.73 -11.95
N ILE A 225 12.01 -14.53 -11.49
CA ILE A 225 13.26 -14.08 -10.87
C ILE A 225 13.01 -14.00 -9.37
N VAL A 226 13.70 -14.81 -8.59
CA VAL A 226 13.56 -14.86 -7.13
C VAL A 226 14.67 -14.02 -6.50
N PHE A 227 14.30 -13.06 -5.65
CA PHE A 227 15.25 -12.26 -4.87
C PHE A 227 15.46 -12.94 -3.54
N CYS A 228 16.72 -13.23 -3.24
CA CYS A 228 17.07 -14.00 -2.06
C CYS A 228 18.29 -13.47 -1.34
N ARG A 229 18.31 -13.71 -0.02
CA ARG A 229 19.49 -13.61 0.81
C ARG A 229 20.01 -15.01 1.13
N ILE A 230 21.27 -15.26 0.84
CA ILE A 230 21.91 -16.51 1.20
C ILE A 230 22.31 -16.43 2.68
N MET A 231 21.67 -17.23 3.52
CA MET A 231 21.98 -17.30 4.95
C MET A 231 23.14 -18.29 5.19
N GLU A 232 23.12 -19.44 4.52
CA GLU A 232 24.13 -20.48 4.61
C GLU A 232 24.32 -21.16 3.26
N GLY A 233 25.49 -21.72 3.05
CA GLY A 233 25.83 -22.47 1.83
C GLY A 233 26.17 -21.57 0.65
N THR A 234 26.20 -22.19 -0.53
CA THR A 234 26.53 -21.55 -1.81
C THR A 234 25.62 -22.09 -2.89
N VAL A 235 25.19 -21.23 -3.82
CA VAL A 235 24.40 -21.59 -4.99
C VAL A 235 25.07 -21.08 -6.26
N THR A 236 25.10 -21.95 -7.27
CA THR A 236 25.70 -21.69 -8.59
C THR A 236 24.70 -22.08 -9.69
N LYS A 237 24.99 -21.68 -10.90
CA LYS A 237 24.25 -22.18 -12.07
C LYS A 237 24.30 -23.71 -12.13
N GLY A 238 23.15 -24.35 -12.43
CA GLY A 238 23.01 -25.80 -12.50
C GLY A 238 22.74 -26.47 -11.13
N THR A 239 22.74 -25.72 -10.03
CA THR A 239 22.40 -26.26 -8.71
C THR A 239 20.93 -26.70 -8.70
N PRO A 240 20.62 -27.98 -8.35
CA PRO A 240 19.25 -28.43 -8.15
C PRO A 240 18.75 -27.86 -6.82
N ILE A 241 17.73 -27.02 -6.86
CA ILE A 241 17.15 -26.37 -5.69
C ILE A 241 15.74 -26.91 -5.40
N LYS A 242 15.35 -26.79 -4.14
CA LYS A 242 14.01 -27.14 -3.65
C LYS A 242 13.48 -25.99 -2.81
N MET A 243 12.23 -25.60 -3.09
CA MET A 243 11.43 -24.71 -2.26
C MET A 243 10.87 -25.51 -1.08
N MET A 244 11.10 -25.10 0.16
CA MET A 244 10.76 -25.95 1.31
C MET A 244 9.26 -25.93 1.62
N ALA A 245 8.59 -24.78 1.46
CA ALA A 245 7.15 -24.66 1.75
C ALA A 245 6.28 -25.30 0.66
N THR A 246 6.60 -25.06 -0.62
CA THR A 246 5.81 -25.59 -1.73
C THR A 246 6.24 -26.99 -2.18
N GLY A 247 7.48 -27.39 -1.82
CA GLY A 247 8.08 -28.66 -2.24
C GLY A 247 8.52 -28.68 -3.72
N ALA A 248 8.37 -27.58 -4.44
CA ALA A 248 8.76 -27.48 -5.84
C ALA A 248 10.27 -27.63 -6.00
N THR A 249 10.69 -28.39 -7.01
CA THR A 249 12.09 -28.59 -7.36
C THR A 249 12.41 -28.06 -8.75
N CYS A 250 13.52 -27.36 -8.89
CA CYS A 250 13.95 -26.79 -10.16
C CYS A 250 15.47 -26.68 -10.22
N GLU A 251 16.00 -26.43 -11.42
CA GLU A 251 17.43 -26.21 -11.63
C GLU A 251 17.70 -24.72 -11.82
N VAL A 252 18.75 -24.22 -11.19
CA VAL A 252 19.19 -22.83 -11.32
C VAL A 252 19.74 -22.58 -12.72
N VAL A 253 19.14 -21.62 -13.41
CA VAL A 253 19.57 -21.20 -14.75
C VAL A 253 20.65 -20.11 -14.67
N GLU A 254 20.45 -19.14 -13.79
CA GLU A 254 21.35 -18.01 -13.58
C GLU A 254 21.26 -17.54 -12.14
N VAL A 255 22.39 -17.09 -11.61
CA VAL A 255 22.50 -16.35 -10.35
C VAL A 255 23.15 -15.01 -10.61
N GLY A 256 22.83 -14.00 -9.79
CA GLY A 256 23.43 -12.68 -9.97
C GLY A 256 23.10 -11.70 -8.85
N THR A 257 23.58 -10.49 -9.01
CA THR A 257 23.44 -9.38 -8.08
C THR A 257 22.70 -8.20 -8.74
N PHE A 258 22.41 -7.16 -7.97
CA PHE A 258 21.59 -6.03 -8.43
C PHE A 258 22.47 -4.82 -8.73
N GLY A 259 22.37 -4.26 -9.94
CA GLY A 259 22.83 -2.91 -10.26
C GLY A 259 21.68 -1.90 -10.10
N ALA A 260 21.95 -0.64 -10.46
CA ALA A 260 20.89 0.36 -10.53
C ALA A 260 19.95 0.05 -11.71
N GLY A 261 18.79 -0.54 -11.41
CA GLY A 261 17.80 -0.96 -12.41
C GLY A 261 18.26 -2.10 -13.34
N GLN A 262 19.30 -2.87 -12.99
CA GLN A 262 19.86 -3.92 -13.83
C GLN A 262 20.17 -5.19 -13.04
N PHE A 263 19.96 -6.35 -13.67
CA PHE A 263 20.39 -7.65 -13.18
C PHE A 263 21.79 -7.96 -13.70
N ILE A 264 22.74 -8.22 -12.79
CA ILE A 264 24.14 -8.48 -13.11
C ILE A 264 24.46 -9.93 -12.80
N PRO A 265 24.63 -10.80 -13.81
CA PRO A 265 24.97 -12.19 -13.59
C PRO A 265 26.33 -12.33 -12.87
N CYS A 266 26.44 -13.34 -12.00
CA CYS A 266 27.70 -13.73 -11.34
C CYS A 266 27.85 -15.26 -11.36
N ASP A 267 29.02 -15.74 -10.96
CA ASP A 267 29.33 -17.17 -10.99
C ASP A 267 28.64 -17.91 -9.83
N GLU A 268 28.57 -17.28 -8.65
CA GLU A 268 28.03 -17.87 -7.43
C GLU A 268 27.42 -16.82 -6.50
N LEU A 269 26.50 -17.25 -5.65
CA LEU A 269 26.05 -16.54 -4.46
C LEU A 269 26.35 -17.40 -3.24
N SER A 270 27.09 -16.85 -2.28
CA SER A 270 27.52 -17.54 -1.05
C SER A 270 26.92 -16.88 0.19
N ALA A 271 27.10 -17.53 1.35
CA ALA A 271 26.57 -17.06 2.64
C ALA A 271 26.86 -15.56 2.88
N GLY A 272 25.83 -14.82 3.30
CA GLY A 272 25.85 -13.38 3.52
C GLY A 272 25.52 -12.53 2.30
N MET A 273 25.48 -13.07 1.09
CA MET A 273 25.20 -12.31 -0.12
C MET A 273 23.70 -12.15 -0.34
N VAL A 274 23.34 -10.98 -0.87
CA VAL A 274 22.01 -10.68 -1.42
C VAL A 274 22.10 -10.70 -2.94
N GLY A 275 21.17 -11.41 -3.58
CA GLY A 275 21.17 -11.55 -5.03
C GLY A 275 19.88 -12.14 -5.57
N TYR A 276 19.88 -12.49 -6.84
CA TYR A 276 18.76 -13.12 -7.49
C TYR A 276 19.10 -14.50 -8.05
N ILE A 277 18.08 -15.32 -8.14
CA ILE A 277 18.13 -16.65 -8.76
C ILE A 277 17.04 -16.70 -9.83
N THR A 278 17.41 -17.10 -11.05
CA THR A 278 16.46 -17.54 -12.04
C THR A 278 16.50 -19.06 -12.14
N ALA A 279 15.36 -19.68 -12.18
CA ALA A 279 15.23 -21.10 -12.30
C ALA A 279 14.12 -21.47 -13.29
N SER A 280 14.10 -22.71 -13.78
CA SER A 280 13.06 -23.18 -14.69
C SER A 280 11.72 -23.39 -13.96
N ILE A 281 11.24 -22.35 -13.27
CA ILE A 281 10.01 -22.35 -12.51
C ILE A 281 8.86 -22.16 -13.48
N LYS A 282 7.99 -23.16 -13.57
CA LYS A 282 6.87 -23.17 -14.53
C LYS A 282 5.65 -22.41 -14.02
N ASN A 283 5.48 -22.34 -12.72
CA ASN A 283 4.34 -21.69 -12.10
C ASN A 283 4.82 -20.75 -10.99
N VAL A 284 4.40 -19.51 -11.02
CA VAL A 284 4.79 -18.50 -10.00
C VAL A 284 4.29 -18.91 -8.61
N LYS A 285 3.17 -19.61 -8.52
CA LYS A 285 2.67 -20.15 -7.24
C LYS A 285 3.64 -21.15 -6.57
N ASP A 286 4.65 -21.63 -7.30
CA ASP A 286 5.69 -22.50 -6.75
C ASP A 286 6.77 -21.73 -5.98
N THR A 287 6.78 -20.37 -6.07
CA THR A 287 7.67 -19.49 -5.30
C THR A 287 6.83 -18.62 -4.36
N ALA A 288 6.82 -18.96 -3.10
CA ALA A 288 6.20 -18.12 -2.10
C ALA A 288 7.26 -17.20 -1.47
N VAL A 289 6.98 -15.90 -1.36
CA VAL A 289 7.83 -14.98 -0.60
C VAL A 289 7.82 -15.42 0.86
N GLY A 290 9.02 -15.47 1.48
CA GLY A 290 9.22 -16.03 2.82
C GLY A 290 9.56 -17.52 2.83
N ASP A 291 9.54 -18.19 1.69
CA ASP A 291 9.99 -19.58 1.60
C ASP A 291 11.52 -19.69 1.67
N THR A 292 11.98 -20.86 2.02
CA THR A 292 13.40 -21.21 2.07
C THR A 292 13.78 -22.02 0.85
N ILE A 293 14.83 -21.54 0.15
CA ILE A 293 15.49 -22.31 -0.91
C ILE A 293 16.59 -23.16 -0.29
N THR A 294 16.58 -24.46 -0.60
CA THR A 294 17.63 -25.40 -0.22
C THR A 294 18.13 -26.21 -1.41
N ASN A 295 19.27 -26.88 -1.26
CA ASN A 295 19.76 -27.80 -2.29
C ASN A 295 18.91 -29.08 -2.27
N ALA A 296 18.37 -29.49 -3.43
CA ALA A 296 17.50 -30.67 -3.51
C ALA A 296 18.22 -32.00 -3.20
N GLN A 297 19.55 -32.07 -3.41
CA GLN A 297 20.38 -33.26 -3.15
C GLN A 297 20.92 -33.30 -1.71
N ASN A 298 21.13 -32.12 -1.10
CA ASN A 298 21.61 -31.98 0.27
C ASN A 298 20.76 -30.92 0.98
N PRO A 299 19.49 -31.21 1.32
CA PRO A 299 18.59 -30.23 1.91
C PRO A 299 18.99 -29.87 3.34
N CYS A 300 18.76 -28.61 3.71
CA CYS A 300 18.89 -28.17 5.11
C CYS A 300 17.82 -28.85 5.98
N ALA A 301 18.11 -28.99 7.27
CA ALA A 301 17.23 -29.70 8.20
C ALA A 301 15.94 -28.94 8.50
N GLU A 302 16.02 -27.61 8.62
CA GLU A 302 14.90 -26.75 9.02
C GLU A 302 14.79 -25.53 8.09
N PRO A 303 13.56 -25.12 7.73
CA PRO A 303 13.36 -23.87 7.00
C PRO A 303 13.71 -22.67 7.85
N LEU A 304 13.97 -21.55 7.20
CA LEU A 304 14.06 -20.25 7.85
C LEU A 304 12.67 -19.83 8.38
N PRO A 305 12.59 -19.01 9.42
CA PRO A 305 11.32 -18.41 9.82
C PRO A 305 10.71 -17.68 8.63
N GLY A 306 9.51 -18.11 8.22
CA GLY A 306 8.78 -17.47 7.15
C GLY A 306 8.07 -16.20 7.62
N TYR A 307 7.54 -15.43 6.67
CA TYR A 307 6.73 -14.26 6.99
C TYR A 307 5.31 -14.66 7.43
N LYS A 308 4.70 -13.81 8.25
CA LYS A 308 3.27 -13.92 8.56
C LYS A 308 2.47 -13.79 7.25
N LYS A 309 1.42 -14.62 7.08
CA LYS A 309 0.49 -14.43 5.95
C LYS A 309 -0.13 -13.05 6.03
N VAL A 310 -0.08 -12.34 4.91
CA VAL A 310 -0.75 -11.07 4.77
C VAL A 310 -2.24 -11.32 4.60
N THR A 311 -3.03 -10.63 5.39
CA THR A 311 -4.49 -10.57 5.23
C THR A 311 -4.86 -9.23 4.62
N SER A 312 -5.64 -9.27 3.55
CA SER A 312 -6.19 -8.03 2.99
C SER A 312 -7.12 -7.36 4.01
N MET A 313 -7.00 -6.06 4.15
CA MET A 313 -7.81 -5.27 5.09
C MET A 313 -8.98 -4.57 4.39
N VAL A 314 -8.79 -4.21 3.12
CA VAL A 314 -9.74 -3.47 2.30
C VAL A 314 -10.15 -4.31 1.10
N TYR A 315 -11.43 -4.34 0.80
CA TYR A 315 -11.99 -5.09 -0.32
C TYR A 315 -12.84 -4.19 -1.19
N CYS A 316 -12.67 -4.27 -2.52
CA CYS A 316 -13.60 -3.67 -3.46
C CYS A 316 -13.85 -4.57 -4.67
N GLY A 317 -14.98 -4.37 -5.34
CA GLY A 317 -15.24 -4.97 -6.64
C GLY A 317 -14.58 -4.12 -7.74
N MET A 318 -13.87 -4.77 -8.67
CA MET A 318 -13.31 -4.15 -9.87
C MET A 318 -13.98 -4.72 -11.11
N TYR A 319 -14.55 -3.86 -11.92
CA TYR A 319 -15.30 -4.22 -13.11
C TYR A 319 -14.77 -3.47 -14.32
N PRO A 320 -14.60 -4.12 -15.47
CA PRO A 320 -14.27 -3.39 -16.70
C PRO A 320 -15.48 -2.54 -17.13
N ALA A 321 -15.24 -1.30 -17.51
CA ALA A 321 -16.30 -0.42 -18.04
C ALA A 321 -16.94 -1.00 -19.31
N ASP A 322 -16.16 -1.74 -20.13
CA ASP A 322 -16.66 -2.57 -21.22
C ASP A 322 -16.59 -4.05 -20.80
N GLY A 323 -17.74 -4.68 -20.64
CA GLY A 323 -17.85 -6.08 -20.24
C GLY A 323 -17.13 -7.08 -21.14
N ALA A 324 -16.86 -6.72 -22.39
CA ALA A 324 -16.05 -7.53 -23.32
C ALA A 324 -14.58 -7.64 -22.88
N LYS A 325 -14.09 -6.71 -22.06
CA LYS A 325 -12.72 -6.70 -21.51
C LYS A 325 -12.56 -7.51 -20.21
N TYR A 326 -13.56 -8.27 -19.75
CA TYR A 326 -13.43 -9.12 -18.57
C TYR A 326 -12.24 -10.11 -18.63
N PRO A 327 -11.98 -10.81 -19.76
CA PRO A 327 -10.79 -11.66 -19.88
C PRO A 327 -9.48 -10.88 -19.74
N ASP A 328 -9.41 -9.66 -20.31
CA ASP A 328 -8.22 -8.80 -20.24
C ASP A 328 -7.96 -8.36 -18.80
N LEU A 329 -9.01 -8.01 -18.04
CA LEU A 329 -8.91 -7.67 -16.62
C LEU A 329 -8.39 -8.86 -15.80
N ARG A 330 -8.89 -10.07 -16.06
CA ARG A 330 -8.40 -11.28 -15.38
C ARG A 330 -6.91 -11.47 -15.63
N ASP A 331 -6.49 -11.42 -16.90
CA ASP A 331 -5.09 -11.66 -17.29
C ASP A 331 -4.17 -10.57 -16.72
N ALA A 332 -4.65 -9.31 -16.60
CA ALA A 332 -3.93 -8.22 -15.96
C ALA A 332 -3.77 -8.43 -14.45
N LEU A 333 -4.86 -8.79 -13.76
CA LEU A 333 -4.82 -9.10 -12.31
C LEU A 333 -3.91 -10.29 -12.00
N GLU A 334 -3.96 -11.37 -12.81
CA GLU A 334 -3.05 -12.50 -12.69
C GLU A 334 -1.58 -12.05 -12.82
N LYS A 335 -1.25 -11.21 -13.80
CA LYS A 335 0.11 -10.68 -13.97
C LYS A 335 0.54 -9.77 -12.84
N LEU A 336 -0.35 -8.90 -12.34
CA LEU A 336 -0.03 -8.05 -11.18
C LEU A 336 0.22 -8.89 -9.93
N GLN A 337 -0.60 -9.92 -9.68
CA GLN A 337 -0.43 -10.82 -8.54
C GLN A 337 0.93 -11.56 -8.54
N LEU A 338 1.53 -11.78 -9.72
CA LEU A 338 2.86 -12.36 -9.83
C LEU A 338 3.95 -11.46 -9.22
N ASN A 339 3.75 -10.15 -9.28
CA ASN A 339 4.68 -9.14 -8.80
C ASN A 339 4.26 -8.52 -7.47
N ASP A 340 3.05 -8.83 -7.01
CA ASP A 340 2.48 -8.34 -5.75
C ASP A 340 1.74 -9.47 -5.04
N ALA A 341 2.44 -10.13 -4.13
CA ALA A 341 1.91 -11.27 -3.39
C ALA A 341 0.79 -10.90 -2.39
N SER A 342 0.57 -9.61 -2.14
CA SER A 342 -0.48 -9.11 -1.25
C SER A 342 -1.83 -8.96 -1.97
N LEU A 343 -1.84 -8.89 -3.30
CA LEU A 343 -3.04 -8.78 -4.11
C LEU A 343 -3.79 -10.12 -4.16
N HIS A 344 -5.01 -10.13 -3.64
CA HIS A 344 -5.93 -11.25 -3.74
C HIS A 344 -7.14 -10.88 -4.58
N PHE A 345 -7.62 -11.77 -5.42
CA PHE A 345 -8.83 -11.53 -6.18
C PHE A 345 -9.59 -12.83 -6.46
N GLU A 346 -10.90 -12.70 -6.53
CA GLU A 346 -11.82 -13.79 -6.86
C GLU A 346 -12.90 -13.28 -7.82
N PRO A 347 -13.46 -14.14 -8.70
CA PRO A 347 -14.54 -13.75 -9.60
C PRO A 347 -15.76 -13.27 -8.83
N GLU A 348 -16.34 -12.16 -9.28
CA GLU A 348 -17.56 -11.58 -8.72
C GLU A 348 -18.52 -11.19 -9.85
N THR A 349 -19.82 -11.17 -9.56
CA THR A 349 -20.85 -10.72 -10.49
C THR A 349 -21.75 -9.70 -9.81
N SER A 350 -21.94 -8.56 -10.44
CA SER A 350 -22.89 -7.51 -10.04
C SER A 350 -24.04 -7.45 -11.03
N ILE A 351 -25.26 -7.26 -10.54
CA ILE A 351 -26.45 -7.08 -11.39
C ILE A 351 -26.32 -5.78 -12.21
N ALA A 352 -25.72 -4.76 -11.61
CA ALA A 352 -25.56 -3.45 -12.23
C ALA A 352 -24.34 -3.38 -13.18
N LEU A 353 -23.22 -4.03 -12.84
CA LEU A 353 -21.91 -3.88 -13.51
C LEU A 353 -21.48 -5.11 -14.33
N GLY A 354 -22.17 -6.24 -14.18
CA GLY A 354 -21.84 -7.49 -14.87
C GLY A 354 -20.73 -8.28 -14.19
N PHE A 355 -19.84 -8.89 -15.00
CA PHE A 355 -18.74 -9.72 -14.50
C PHE A 355 -17.53 -8.86 -14.13
N GLY A 356 -16.93 -9.15 -12.99
CA GLY A 356 -15.75 -8.48 -12.44
C GLY A 356 -15.02 -9.35 -11.44
N PHE A 357 -14.23 -8.71 -10.58
CA PHE A 357 -13.48 -9.39 -9.53
C PHE A 357 -13.62 -8.67 -8.21
N ARG A 358 -13.79 -9.43 -7.13
CA ARG A 358 -13.61 -8.95 -5.77
C ARG A 358 -12.15 -8.99 -5.43
N CYS A 359 -11.55 -7.81 -5.21
CA CYS A 359 -10.13 -7.67 -4.93
C CYS A 359 -9.91 -7.26 -3.48
N GLY A 360 -8.89 -7.84 -2.86
CA GLY A 360 -8.44 -7.52 -1.51
C GLY A 360 -7.10 -6.80 -1.53
N PHE A 361 -6.97 -5.75 -0.72
CA PHE A 361 -5.84 -4.83 -0.66
C PHE A 361 -5.37 -4.65 0.78
N LEU A 362 -4.12 -4.19 0.96
CA LEU A 362 -3.55 -3.86 2.25
C LEU A 362 -4.18 -2.60 2.87
N GLY A 363 -4.47 -1.61 2.04
CA GLY A 363 -5.09 -0.35 2.40
C GLY A 363 -5.59 0.40 1.18
N LEU A 364 -6.01 1.67 1.34
CA LEU A 364 -6.50 2.49 0.23
C LEU A 364 -5.41 2.86 -0.76
N LEU A 365 -4.23 3.23 -0.30
CA LEU A 365 -3.13 3.59 -1.18
C LEU A 365 -2.75 2.40 -2.07
N HIS A 366 -2.74 1.19 -1.52
CA HIS A 366 -2.50 -0.03 -2.30
C HIS A 366 -3.60 -0.23 -3.37
N LEU A 367 -4.88 -0.01 -3.03
CA LEU A 367 -5.99 -0.07 -3.98
C LEU A 367 -5.82 0.93 -5.12
N GLU A 368 -5.53 2.19 -4.81
CA GLU A 368 -5.32 3.24 -5.81
C GLU A 368 -4.17 2.91 -6.76
N ILE A 369 -3.06 2.41 -6.23
CA ILE A 369 -1.90 2.03 -7.03
C ILE A 369 -2.23 0.88 -7.97
N ILE A 370 -2.91 -0.16 -7.49
CA ILE A 370 -3.31 -1.29 -8.35
C ILE A 370 -4.29 -0.85 -9.42
N GLN A 371 -5.27 0.00 -9.07
CA GLN A 371 -6.19 0.57 -10.05
C GLN A 371 -5.44 1.37 -11.12
N GLU A 372 -4.57 2.29 -10.71
CA GLU A 372 -3.80 3.14 -11.63
C GLU A 372 -2.87 2.31 -12.53
N ARG A 373 -2.27 1.25 -12.01
CA ARG A 373 -1.47 0.30 -12.80
C ARG A 373 -2.31 -0.45 -13.82
N LEU A 374 -3.50 -0.92 -13.45
CA LEU A 374 -4.43 -1.56 -14.40
C LEU A 374 -4.85 -0.61 -15.52
N GLU A 375 -5.09 0.65 -15.19
CA GLU A 375 -5.45 1.69 -16.17
C GLU A 375 -4.27 2.04 -17.09
N ARG A 376 -3.07 2.29 -16.55
CA ARG A 376 -1.90 2.77 -17.32
C ARG A 376 -1.15 1.65 -18.03
N GLU A 377 -0.83 0.54 -17.34
CA GLU A 377 0.00 -0.53 -17.88
C GLU A 377 -0.79 -1.47 -18.80
N TYR A 378 -2.10 -1.67 -18.52
CA TYR A 378 -2.96 -2.60 -19.26
C TYR A 378 -4.06 -1.93 -20.09
N ASN A 379 -4.15 -0.59 -20.05
CA ASN A 379 -5.13 0.21 -20.78
C ASN A 379 -6.60 -0.25 -20.55
N LEU A 380 -6.93 -0.47 -19.29
CA LEU A 380 -8.26 -0.90 -18.84
C LEU A 380 -9.00 0.28 -18.22
N ASP A 381 -10.21 0.57 -18.71
CA ASP A 381 -11.14 1.47 -18.04
C ASP A 381 -11.91 0.67 -16.99
N LEU A 382 -11.81 1.07 -15.73
CA LEU A 382 -12.36 0.33 -14.59
C LEU A 382 -13.48 1.09 -13.88
N VAL A 383 -14.47 0.35 -13.41
CA VAL A 383 -15.45 0.80 -12.42
C VAL A 383 -15.16 0.06 -11.12
N THR A 384 -14.82 0.80 -10.08
CA THR A 384 -14.58 0.25 -8.74
C THR A 384 -15.79 0.50 -7.85
N THR A 385 -16.18 -0.51 -7.08
CA THR A 385 -17.19 -0.33 -6.01
C THR A 385 -16.53 0.36 -4.81
N ALA A 386 -17.35 0.81 -3.87
CA ALA A 386 -16.82 1.36 -2.64
C ALA A 386 -15.93 0.34 -1.90
N PRO A 387 -14.76 0.75 -1.40
CA PRO A 387 -13.97 -0.07 -0.52
C PRO A 387 -14.76 -0.43 0.75
N GLY A 388 -14.56 -1.62 1.26
CA GLY A 388 -15.18 -2.08 2.49
C GLY A 388 -14.24 -3.01 3.23
N VAL A 389 -14.62 -3.36 4.46
CA VAL A 389 -13.88 -4.29 5.31
C VAL A 389 -14.57 -5.65 5.34
N ILE A 390 -13.89 -6.66 5.89
CA ILE A 390 -14.54 -7.94 6.19
C ILE A 390 -15.33 -7.79 7.48
N TYR A 391 -16.60 -8.16 7.44
CA TYR A 391 -17.45 -8.29 8.62
C TYR A 391 -17.64 -9.78 8.95
N LYS A 392 -17.75 -10.11 10.23
CA LYS A 392 -18.17 -11.45 10.65
C LYS A 392 -19.65 -11.42 11.00
N VAL A 393 -20.41 -12.27 10.32
CA VAL A 393 -21.84 -12.40 10.53
C VAL A 393 -22.11 -13.72 11.25
N HIS A 394 -22.58 -13.63 12.48
CA HIS A 394 -22.97 -14.76 13.29
C HIS A 394 -24.44 -15.07 13.05
N LYS A 395 -24.73 -16.26 12.51
CA LYS A 395 -26.08 -16.70 12.23
C LYS A 395 -26.70 -17.41 13.45
N SER A 396 -28.01 -17.36 13.54
CA SER A 396 -28.79 -18.01 14.58
C SER A 396 -28.61 -19.55 14.65
N ASN A 397 -28.09 -20.15 13.59
CA ASN A 397 -27.75 -21.59 13.54
C ASN A 397 -26.32 -21.90 14.06
N GLY A 398 -25.57 -20.90 14.51
CA GLY A 398 -24.20 -21.02 15.00
C GLY A 398 -23.12 -20.97 13.91
N GLU A 399 -23.48 -20.78 12.65
CA GLU A 399 -22.54 -20.57 11.54
C GLU A 399 -21.98 -19.15 11.57
N VAL A 400 -20.67 -18.99 11.35
CA VAL A 400 -20.01 -17.69 11.22
C VAL A 400 -19.53 -17.54 9.78
N ILE A 401 -19.97 -16.50 9.10
CA ILE A 401 -19.56 -16.18 7.74
C ILE A 401 -18.76 -14.89 7.68
N GLU A 402 -17.73 -14.87 6.86
CA GLU A 402 -16.98 -13.66 6.53
C GLU A 402 -17.65 -12.96 5.35
N LEU A 403 -18.14 -11.74 5.60
CA LEU A 403 -18.85 -10.92 4.63
C LEU A 403 -17.89 -9.88 4.04
N THR A 404 -17.49 -10.06 2.80
CA THR A 404 -16.68 -9.12 2.03
C THR A 404 -17.53 -8.22 1.12
N ASN A 405 -18.68 -8.73 0.64
CA ASN A 405 -19.61 -8.00 -0.22
C ASN A 405 -20.95 -7.78 0.48
N PRO A 406 -21.38 -6.52 0.67
CA PRO A 406 -22.67 -6.20 1.29
C PRO A 406 -23.89 -6.88 0.66
N SER A 407 -23.84 -7.17 -0.66
CA SER A 407 -24.93 -7.83 -1.38
C SER A 407 -25.15 -9.28 -0.94
N ASN A 408 -24.16 -9.90 -0.32
CA ASN A 408 -24.23 -11.28 0.18
C ASN A 408 -24.69 -11.37 1.65
N LEU A 409 -25.14 -10.24 2.24
CA LEU A 409 -25.66 -10.25 3.61
C LEU A 409 -26.88 -11.18 3.70
N PRO A 410 -26.90 -12.16 4.64
CA PRO A 410 -28.05 -13.00 4.88
C PRO A 410 -29.30 -12.19 5.29
N ASP A 411 -30.47 -12.86 5.22
CA ASP A 411 -31.70 -12.24 5.71
C ASP A 411 -31.54 -11.84 7.18
N PRO A 412 -31.98 -10.63 7.58
CA PRO A 412 -31.88 -10.17 8.96
C PRO A 412 -32.45 -11.14 10.02
N SER A 413 -33.41 -11.99 9.65
CA SER A 413 -33.96 -13.01 10.55
C SER A 413 -33.00 -14.17 10.84
N GLU A 414 -32.00 -14.39 10.00
CA GLU A 414 -30.97 -15.41 10.19
C GLU A 414 -29.77 -14.88 10.98
N ILE A 415 -29.63 -13.58 11.15
CA ILE A 415 -28.48 -12.94 11.79
C ILE A 415 -28.75 -12.82 13.30
N GLU A 416 -27.85 -13.35 14.12
CA GLU A 416 -27.84 -13.17 15.55
C GLU A 416 -27.17 -11.85 15.93
N TYR A 417 -25.94 -11.64 15.45
CA TYR A 417 -25.18 -10.39 15.58
C TYR A 417 -24.09 -10.29 14.50
N MET A 418 -23.49 -9.12 14.38
CA MET A 418 -22.39 -8.86 13.47
C MET A 418 -21.21 -8.27 14.22
N GLU A 419 -19.99 -8.60 13.74
CA GLU A 419 -18.75 -8.02 14.25
C GLU A 419 -18.05 -7.23 13.15
N GLU A 420 -17.45 -6.10 13.55
CA GLU A 420 -16.61 -5.29 12.68
C GLU A 420 -15.14 -5.34 13.13
N PRO A 421 -14.19 -5.17 12.20
CA PRO A 421 -12.77 -5.13 12.54
C PRO A 421 -12.42 -3.82 13.24
N ILE A 422 -11.71 -3.94 14.36
CA ILE A 422 -11.22 -2.83 15.17
C ILE A 422 -9.70 -2.76 15.07
N VAL A 423 -9.17 -1.56 14.98
CA VAL A 423 -7.74 -1.28 15.00
C VAL A 423 -7.35 -0.50 16.26
N THR A 424 -6.13 -0.73 16.71
CA THR A 424 -5.44 0.15 17.67
C THR A 424 -4.67 1.17 16.84
N ALA A 425 -5.00 2.43 17.03
CA ALA A 425 -4.44 3.56 16.30
C ALA A 425 -3.53 4.38 17.19
N GLU A 426 -2.35 4.74 16.70
CA GLU A 426 -1.38 5.63 17.31
C GLU A 426 -1.29 6.92 16.48
N ILE A 427 -1.64 8.04 17.10
CA ILE A 427 -1.66 9.35 16.46
C ILE A 427 -0.72 10.27 17.19
N MET A 428 0.37 10.64 16.55
CA MET A 428 1.29 11.64 17.07
C MET A 428 0.88 13.02 16.57
N VAL A 429 0.73 13.98 17.49
CA VAL A 429 0.25 15.32 17.17
C VAL A 429 0.86 16.36 18.11
N THR A 430 0.98 17.59 17.65
CA THR A 430 1.40 18.71 18.52
C THR A 430 0.27 19.12 19.47
N THR A 431 0.63 19.62 20.66
CA THR A 431 -0.30 19.98 21.74
C THR A 431 -1.40 20.95 21.30
N GLU A 432 -1.12 21.82 20.32
CA GLU A 432 -2.08 22.79 19.76
C GLU A 432 -3.31 22.11 19.12
N PHE A 433 -3.13 20.92 18.50
CA PHE A 433 -4.19 20.25 17.73
C PHE A 433 -4.85 19.08 18.46
N ILE A 434 -4.47 18.77 19.71
CA ILE A 434 -5.04 17.64 20.49
C ILE A 434 -6.57 17.65 20.43
N GLY A 435 -7.19 18.79 20.74
CA GLY A 435 -8.66 18.88 20.78
C GLY A 435 -9.33 18.63 19.42
N ALA A 436 -8.71 19.09 18.33
CA ALA A 436 -9.23 18.88 16.98
C ALA A 436 -9.14 17.39 16.56
N ILE A 437 -8.05 16.72 16.93
CA ILE A 437 -7.84 15.29 16.60
C ILE A 437 -8.70 14.40 17.50
N MET A 438 -8.82 14.71 18.80
CA MET A 438 -9.75 13.98 19.67
C MET A 438 -11.19 14.08 19.17
N GLY A 439 -11.61 15.27 18.70
CA GLY A 439 -12.92 15.47 18.07
C GLY A 439 -13.10 14.60 16.82
N LEU A 440 -12.07 14.53 15.95
CA LEU A 440 -12.09 13.66 14.78
C LEU A 440 -12.26 12.19 15.15
N CYS A 441 -11.47 11.70 16.11
CA CYS A 441 -11.57 10.31 16.57
C CYS A 441 -12.96 10.01 17.16
N GLN A 442 -13.54 10.94 17.90
CA GLN A 442 -14.90 10.78 18.45
C GLN A 442 -15.96 10.74 17.35
N GLU A 443 -15.87 11.60 16.32
CA GLU A 443 -16.75 11.56 15.15
C GLU A 443 -16.68 10.21 14.42
N ARG A 444 -15.53 9.52 14.50
CA ARG A 444 -15.27 8.20 13.90
C ARG A 444 -15.48 7.04 14.89
N ARG A 445 -16.26 7.21 15.92
CA ARG A 445 -16.60 6.19 16.93
C ARG A 445 -15.37 5.69 17.70
N GLY A 446 -14.29 6.49 17.75
CA GLY A 446 -13.05 6.13 18.43
C GLY A 446 -13.19 6.06 19.93
N ARG A 447 -12.58 5.04 20.54
CA ARG A 447 -12.46 4.86 21.98
C ARG A 447 -11.03 5.19 22.40
N GLN A 448 -10.85 6.23 23.21
CA GLN A 448 -9.54 6.62 23.70
C GLN A 448 -9.00 5.58 24.69
N LEU A 449 -7.78 5.11 24.44
CA LEU A 449 -7.05 4.20 25.32
C LEU A 449 -6.09 4.94 26.24
N GLY A 450 -5.41 5.96 25.70
CA GLY A 450 -4.40 6.70 26.44
C GLY A 450 -3.95 7.97 25.74
N MET A 451 -3.19 8.77 26.45
CA MET A 451 -2.53 9.96 25.95
C MET A 451 -1.19 10.09 26.68
N GLU A 452 -0.11 10.09 25.93
CA GLU A 452 1.26 10.15 26.44
C GLU A 452 1.95 11.40 25.88
N TYR A 453 2.49 12.23 26.77
CA TYR A 453 3.30 13.38 26.35
C TYR A 453 4.72 12.88 26.09
N MET A 454 5.13 12.94 24.83
CA MET A 454 6.48 12.56 24.40
C MET A 454 7.47 13.71 24.69
N GLU A 455 7.00 14.93 24.52
CA GLU A 455 7.68 16.19 24.81
C GLU A 455 6.67 17.26 25.26
N GLU A 456 7.16 18.46 25.63
CA GLU A 456 6.28 19.60 25.96
C GLU A 456 5.32 19.99 24.80
N THR A 457 5.74 19.75 23.55
CA THR A 457 5.02 20.17 22.35
C THR A 457 4.34 19.03 21.62
N ARG A 458 4.62 17.75 21.96
CA ARG A 458 4.14 16.56 21.24
C ARG A 458 3.46 15.54 22.13
N VAL A 459 2.40 14.96 21.61
CA VAL A 459 1.56 14.00 22.31
C VAL A 459 1.25 12.82 21.41
N LEU A 460 1.37 11.62 21.97
CA LEU A 460 0.91 10.38 21.37
C LEU A 460 -0.48 10.06 21.91
N LEU A 461 -1.47 10.04 21.03
CA LEU A 461 -2.85 9.65 21.31
C LEU A 461 -3.05 8.20 20.89
N LYS A 462 -3.55 7.36 21.78
CA LYS A 462 -3.87 5.96 21.49
C LYS A 462 -5.38 5.76 21.50
N TYR A 463 -5.89 5.24 20.40
CA TYR A 463 -7.32 5.02 20.18
C TYR A 463 -7.60 3.61 19.65
N GLU A 464 -8.79 3.11 19.95
CA GLU A 464 -9.39 2.03 19.20
C GLU A 464 -10.42 2.62 18.27
N LEU A 465 -10.33 2.26 16.99
CA LEU A 465 -11.18 2.78 15.91
C LEU A 465 -11.71 1.62 15.07
N PRO A 466 -12.97 1.65 14.63
CA PRO A 466 -13.45 0.73 13.61
C PRO A 466 -12.70 0.96 12.29
N LEU A 467 -12.16 -0.11 11.72
CA LEU A 467 -11.37 -0.01 10.49
C LEU A 467 -12.14 0.67 9.35
N ASN A 468 -13.45 0.40 9.24
CA ASN A 468 -14.29 1.01 8.21
C ASN A 468 -14.43 2.54 8.34
N GLU A 469 -14.20 3.11 9.52
CA GLU A 469 -14.28 4.56 9.74
C GLU A 469 -12.98 5.30 9.39
N ILE A 470 -11.86 4.57 9.22
CA ILE A 470 -10.56 5.16 8.90
C ILE A 470 -10.14 4.94 7.44
N ILE A 471 -10.79 4.00 6.73
CA ILE A 471 -10.42 3.64 5.36
C ILE A 471 -10.62 4.80 4.38
N TYR A 472 -11.64 5.66 4.57
CA TYR A 472 -11.97 6.64 3.55
C TYR A 472 -11.10 7.90 3.66
N ASP A 473 -11.53 8.86 4.39
CA ASP A 473 -10.99 10.23 4.42
C ASP A 473 -10.33 10.60 5.76
N PHE A 474 -10.15 9.61 6.65
CA PHE A 474 -9.61 9.87 7.98
C PHE A 474 -8.21 10.48 7.94
N PHE A 475 -7.33 9.96 7.08
CA PHE A 475 -5.96 10.47 6.94
C PHE A 475 -5.95 11.91 6.44
N ASP A 476 -6.77 12.22 5.44
CA ASP A 476 -6.87 13.57 4.89
C ASP A 476 -7.48 14.56 5.91
N ALA A 477 -8.51 14.11 6.63
CA ALA A 477 -9.10 14.88 7.72
C ALA A 477 -8.10 15.12 8.86
N LEU A 478 -7.29 14.11 9.20
CA LEU A 478 -6.23 14.19 10.19
C LEU A 478 -5.20 15.25 9.79
N LYS A 479 -4.68 15.17 8.59
CA LYS A 479 -3.70 16.14 8.03
C LYS A 479 -4.28 17.54 7.95
N SER A 480 -5.50 17.68 7.46
CA SER A 480 -6.18 18.98 7.36
C SER A 480 -6.39 19.63 8.71
N ARG A 481 -6.90 18.89 9.72
CA ARG A 481 -7.18 19.41 11.06
C ARG A 481 -5.94 19.71 11.88
N SER A 482 -4.80 19.10 11.53
CA SER A 482 -3.50 19.32 12.18
C SER A 482 -2.55 20.19 11.37
N ARG A 483 -2.99 20.78 10.25
CA ARG A 483 -2.12 21.51 9.31
C ARG A 483 -0.91 20.71 8.82
N GLY A 484 -1.05 19.39 8.73
CA GLY A 484 0.00 18.49 8.31
C GLY A 484 0.91 17.96 9.44
N TYR A 485 0.71 18.39 10.69
CA TYR A 485 1.57 18.00 11.83
C TYR A 485 1.20 16.65 12.47
N ALA A 486 0.04 16.07 12.18
CA ALA A 486 -0.31 14.78 12.73
C ALA A 486 0.18 13.64 11.84
N SER A 487 0.79 12.65 12.47
CA SER A 487 1.07 11.35 11.86
C SER A 487 0.20 10.27 12.47
N PHE A 488 0.01 9.18 11.72
CA PHE A 488 -0.94 8.14 12.05
C PHE A 488 -0.39 6.77 11.65
N ASP A 489 -0.47 5.84 12.57
CA ASP A 489 -0.22 4.42 12.35
C ASP A 489 -1.29 3.59 13.03
N TYR A 490 -1.51 2.34 12.58
CA TYR A 490 -2.53 1.47 13.16
C TYR A 490 -2.21 -0.01 12.98
N GLU A 491 -2.68 -0.80 13.93
CA GLU A 491 -2.58 -2.26 13.91
C GLU A 491 -3.95 -2.90 14.13
N MET A 492 -4.16 -4.06 13.50
CA MET A 492 -5.38 -4.85 13.73
C MET A 492 -5.43 -5.36 15.17
N LYS A 493 -6.45 -4.96 15.93
CA LYS A 493 -6.74 -5.49 17.26
C LYS A 493 -7.54 -6.79 17.19
N GLY A 494 -8.52 -6.87 16.28
CA GLY A 494 -9.45 -8.00 16.15
C GLY A 494 -10.84 -7.54 15.75
N TYR A 495 -11.85 -8.31 16.15
CA TYR A 495 -13.25 -8.05 15.82
C TYR A 495 -14.04 -7.77 17.09
N GLU A 496 -14.97 -6.81 17.03
CA GLU A 496 -15.91 -6.50 18.11
C GLU A 496 -17.34 -6.43 17.58
N GLN A 497 -18.30 -6.88 18.39
CA GLN A 497 -19.73 -6.80 18.07
C GLN A 497 -20.19 -5.36 17.91
N SER A 498 -20.98 -5.10 16.85
CA SER A 498 -21.46 -3.75 16.54
C SER A 498 -22.87 -3.78 15.91
N GLU A 499 -23.63 -2.69 16.11
CA GLU A 499 -24.95 -2.52 15.50
C GLU A 499 -24.83 -2.08 14.04
N LEU A 500 -24.61 -3.04 13.16
CA LEU A 500 -24.40 -2.83 11.74
C LEU A 500 -25.68 -3.06 10.94
N VAL A 501 -25.86 -2.27 9.89
CA VAL A 501 -27.00 -2.39 8.97
C VAL A 501 -26.53 -2.26 7.52
N LYS A 502 -27.24 -2.95 6.60
CA LYS A 502 -27.05 -2.77 5.17
C LYS A 502 -27.79 -1.50 4.73
N LEU A 503 -27.05 -0.60 4.11
CA LEU A 503 -27.56 0.60 3.47
C LEU A 503 -27.62 0.38 1.96
N ASP A 504 -28.81 0.29 1.40
CA ASP A 504 -29.05 0.10 -0.02
C ASP A 504 -29.37 1.40 -0.72
N ILE A 505 -28.78 1.61 -1.90
CA ILE A 505 -29.08 2.74 -2.76
C ILE A 505 -29.97 2.28 -3.92
N LEU A 506 -31.14 2.93 -4.02
CA LEU A 506 -32.08 2.68 -5.11
C LEU A 506 -32.10 3.87 -6.06
N ILE A 507 -31.86 3.62 -7.34
CA ILE A 507 -31.95 4.60 -8.41
C ILE A 507 -33.14 4.24 -9.30
N ASN A 508 -34.06 5.17 -9.48
CA ASN A 508 -35.32 4.92 -10.16
C ASN A 508 -36.15 3.75 -9.56
N LYS A 509 -35.99 3.49 -8.25
CA LYS A 509 -36.58 2.39 -7.46
C LYS A 509 -35.94 1.00 -7.70
N GLU A 510 -34.90 0.90 -8.45
CA GLU A 510 -34.11 -0.32 -8.62
C GLU A 510 -32.90 -0.25 -7.70
N GLU A 511 -32.61 -1.32 -6.98
CA GLU A 511 -31.43 -1.44 -6.12
C GLU A 511 -30.17 -1.53 -6.99
N VAL A 512 -29.15 -0.75 -6.63
CA VAL A 512 -27.83 -0.79 -7.26
C VAL A 512 -26.88 -1.48 -6.30
N ASP A 513 -26.68 -2.76 -6.47
CA ASP A 513 -25.86 -3.61 -5.61
C ASP A 513 -24.42 -3.10 -5.42
N ALA A 514 -23.84 -2.53 -6.44
CA ALA A 514 -22.51 -1.91 -6.41
C ALA A 514 -22.42 -0.65 -5.51
N LEU A 515 -23.54 -0.09 -5.08
CA LEU A 515 -23.66 1.05 -4.18
C LEU A 515 -24.26 0.67 -2.81
N SER A 516 -24.26 -0.62 -2.46
CA SER A 516 -24.68 -1.07 -1.14
C SER A 516 -23.51 -1.05 -0.15
N PHE A 517 -23.77 -0.69 1.11
CA PHE A 517 -22.75 -0.56 2.17
C PHE A 517 -23.21 -1.22 3.46
N ILE A 518 -22.25 -1.68 4.25
CA ILE A 518 -22.48 -1.98 5.66
C ILE A 518 -22.03 -0.76 6.47
N VAL A 519 -22.92 -0.22 7.27
CA VAL A 519 -22.68 0.99 8.08
C VAL A 519 -23.20 0.78 9.49
N HIS A 520 -22.67 1.55 10.44
CA HIS A 520 -23.25 1.59 11.78
C HIS A 520 -24.64 2.21 11.74
N LYS A 521 -25.58 1.66 12.49
CA LYS A 521 -27.00 2.05 12.50
C LYS A 521 -27.23 3.54 12.75
N GLU A 522 -26.45 4.13 13.68
CA GLU A 522 -26.56 5.55 14.01
C GLU A 522 -26.13 6.46 12.85
N SER A 523 -25.11 6.08 12.10
CA SER A 523 -24.58 6.85 10.96
C SER A 523 -25.35 6.63 9.65
N ALA A 524 -26.22 5.62 9.59
CA ALA A 524 -26.90 5.18 8.35
C ALA A 524 -27.71 6.31 7.68
N TYR A 525 -28.44 7.11 8.46
CA TYR A 525 -29.24 8.20 7.92
C TYR A 525 -28.39 9.30 7.29
N GLU A 526 -27.39 9.77 8.01
CA GLU A 526 -26.55 10.87 7.55
C GLU A 526 -25.75 10.46 6.32
N ARG A 527 -25.15 9.27 6.36
CA ARG A 527 -24.39 8.72 5.22
C ARG A 527 -25.28 8.50 4.00
N GLY A 528 -26.48 7.90 4.19
CA GLY A 528 -27.44 7.70 3.10
C GLY A 528 -27.92 9.01 2.49
N ARG A 529 -28.11 10.05 3.29
CA ARG A 529 -28.48 11.38 2.82
C ARG A 529 -27.39 12.01 1.97
N ARG A 530 -26.13 12.04 2.46
CA ARG A 530 -24.98 12.58 1.72
C ARG A 530 -24.76 11.85 0.40
N MET A 531 -24.88 10.52 0.40
CA MET A 531 -24.80 9.72 -0.82
C MET A 531 -25.86 10.10 -1.84
N CYS A 532 -27.12 10.26 -1.42
CA CYS A 532 -28.20 10.69 -2.31
C CYS A 532 -27.96 12.09 -2.89
N GLU A 533 -27.41 13.01 -2.09
CA GLU A 533 -27.05 14.38 -2.51
C GLU A 533 -25.94 14.35 -3.58
N LYS A 534 -24.82 13.63 -3.34
CA LYS A 534 -23.71 13.47 -4.30
C LYS A 534 -24.17 12.80 -5.60
N LEU A 535 -24.88 11.69 -5.51
CA LEU A 535 -25.42 11.00 -6.70
C LEU A 535 -26.36 11.87 -7.53
N LYS A 536 -27.13 12.76 -6.90
CA LYS A 536 -27.98 13.71 -7.59
C LYS A 536 -27.19 14.73 -8.41
N GLU A 537 -26.00 15.09 -7.97
CA GLU A 537 -25.11 16.02 -8.69
C GLU A 537 -24.48 15.35 -9.90
N GLU A 538 -24.05 14.09 -9.76
CA GLU A 538 -23.34 13.35 -10.80
C GLU A 538 -24.24 12.70 -11.85
N ILE A 539 -25.46 12.27 -11.48
CA ILE A 539 -26.38 11.64 -12.42
C ILE A 539 -26.98 12.69 -13.35
N PRO A 540 -26.80 12.55 -14.67
CA PRO A 540 -27.31 13.53 -15.64
C PRO A 540 -28.83 13.57 -15.66
N ARG A 541 -29.39 14.74 -15.98
CA ARG A 541 -30.83 14.92 -16.09
C ARG A 541 -31.36 14.17 -17.32
N HIS A 542 -32.38 13.36 -17.11
CA HIS A 542 -33.12 12.65 -18.15
C HIS A 542 -34.43 13.34 -18.49
N LEU A 543 -35.17 12.81 -19.46
CA LEU A 543 -36.48 13.30 -19.85
C LEU A 543 -37.56 13.00 -18.80
N PHE A 544 -37.26 12.23 -17.76
CA PHE A 544 -38.12 11.90 -16.62
C PHE A 544 -37.38 12.16 -15.30
N GLU A 545 -38.10 12.19 -14.21
CA GLU A 545 -37.54 12.36 -12.86
C GLU A 545 -36.95 11.04 -12.37
N ILE A 546 -35.72 11.11 -11.84
CA ILE A 546 -35.02 9.97 -11.28
C ILE A 546 -34.99 10.14 -9.75
N PRO A 547 -35.78 9.37 -9.00
CA PRO A 547 -35.65 9.33 -7.55
C PRO A 547 -34.40 8.52 -7.19
N ILE A 548 -33.57 9.06 -6.30
CA ILE A 548 -32.45 8.42 -5.64
C ILE A 548 -32.85 8.24 -4.20
N GLN A 549 -32.75 7.02 -3.67
CA GLN A 549 -33.24 6.68 -2.34
C GLN A 549 -32.22 5.84 -1.61
N ALA A 550 -32.01 6.15 -0.34
CA ALA A 550 -31.24 5.30 0.57
C ALA A 550 -32.23 4.54 1.46
N ALA A 551 -32.04 3.24 1.60
CA ALA A 551 -32.92 2.36 2.36
C ALA A 551 -32.14 1.44 3.30
N VAL A 552 -32.73 1.12 4.45
CA VAL A 552 -32.26 0.13 5.41
C VAL A 552 -33.37 -0.87 5.66
N GLY A 553 -33.13 -2.16 5.42
CA GLY A 553 -34.13 -3.21 5.57
C GLY A 553 -35.39 -2.95 4.75
N GLY A 554 -35.26 -2.41 3.53
CA GLY A 554 -36.37 -2.04 2.64
C GLY A 554 -37.09 -0.73 3.00
N LYS A 555 -36.77 -0.12 4.14
CA LYS A 555 -37.37 1.18 4.54
C LYS A 555 -36.51 2.33 4.03
N VAL A 556 -37.10 3.20 3.22
CA VAL A 556 -36.43 4.42 2.72
C VAL A 556 -36.19 5.39 3.88
N ILE A 557 -34.93 5.73 4.11
CA ILE A 557 -34.49 6.66 5.17
C ILE A 557 -34.12 8.04 4.62
N ALA A 558 -33.61 8.12 3.38
CA ALA A 558 -33.28 9.38 2.73
C ALA A 558 -33.70 9.34 1.26
N ARG A 559 -33.96 10.49 0.67
CA ARG A 559 -34.40 10.60 -0.72
C ARG A 559 -34.02 11.94 -1.33
N GLU A 560 -33.45 11.85 -2.53
CA GLU A 560 -33.25 12.98 -3.43
C GLU A 560 -33.86 12.70 -4.81
N THR A 561 -33.96 13.72 -5.66
CA THR A 561 -34.57 13.56 -6.98
C THR A 561 -33.81 14.39 -8.01
N VAL A 562 -33.32 13.74 -9.06
CA VAL A 562 -32.80 14.42 -10.27
C VAL A 562 -34.01 14.89 -11.09
N LYS A 563 -34.14 16.20 -11.23
CA LYS A 563 -35.27 16.80 -11.95
C LYS A 563 -35.21 16.50 -13.45
N ALA A 564 -36.36 16.17 -14.03
CA ALA A 564 -36.44 15.96 -15.48
C ALA A 564 -36.04 17.19 -16.28
N MET A 565 -35.38 16.97 -17.44
CA MET A 565 -35.20 18.03 -18.43
C MET A 565 -36.57 18.57 -18.89
N ARG A 566 -36.72 19.87 -18.84
CA ARG A 566 -37.91 20.54 -19.37
C ARG A 566 -37.70 20.84 -20.84
N LYS A 567 -38.42 20.16 -21.72
CA LYS A 567 -38.58 20.61 -23.09
C LYS A 567 -39.66 21.67 -23.11
N ASP A 568 -39.38 22.89 -23.53
CA ASP A 568 -40.37 23.93 -23.65
C ASP A 568 -41.31 23.62 -24.82
N VAL A 569 -42.38 22.87 -24.49
CA VAL A 569 -43.43 22.50 -25.47
C VAL A 569 -44.37 23.65 -25.79
N LEU A 570 -44.27 24.75 -25.01
CA LEU A 570 -45.10 25.94 -25.17
C LEU A 570 -44.49 27.02 -26.05
N ALA A 571 -43.18 26.94 -26.34
CA ALA A 571 -42.42 27.91 -27.14
C ALA A 571 -43.02 28.15 -28.54
N LYS A 572 -43.75 27.16 -29.11
CA LYS A 572 -44.42 27.24 -30.39
C LYS A 572 -45.90 27.62 -30.29
N CYS A 573 -46.43 27.91 -29.09
CA CYS A 573 -47.81 28.29 -28.90
C CYS A 573 -47.96 29.83 -28.93
N TYR A 574 -48.17 30.41 -30.09
CA TYR A 574 -48.53 31.80 -30.27
C TYR A 574 -50.04 31.96 -29.92
N GLY A 575 -50.38 32.89 -28.99
CA GLY A 575 -51.73 33.24 -28.61
C GLY A 575 -52.28 32.54 -27.34
N GLY A 576 -53.31 33.09 -26.75
CA GLY A 576 -53.87 32.78 -25.43
C GLY A 576 -54.69 31.49 -25.30
N ASP A 577 -54.52 30.47 -26.17
CA ASP A 577 -55.27 29.22 -26.09
C ASP A 577 -54.82 28.37 -24.91
N ILE A 578 -55.48 28.57 -23.76
CA ILE A 578 -55.22 27.89 -22.48
C ILE A 578 -55.51 26.38 -22.61
N THR A 579 -56.49 25.99 -23.40
CA THR A 579 -56.89 24.59 -23.59
C THR A 579 -55.81 23.78 -24.31
N ARG A 580 -55.24 24.34 -25.35
CA ARG A 580 -54.15 23.73 -26.11
C ARG A 580 -52.86 23.63 -25.26
N LYS A 581 -52.57 24.66 -24.44
CA LYS A 581 -51.44 24.65 -23.49
C LYS A 581 -51.59 23.53 -22.45
N LYS A 582 -52.79 23.39 -21.83
CA LYS A 582 -53.08 22.30 -20.89
C LYS A 582 -52.91 20.92 -21.54
N LYS A 583 -53.44 20.71 -22.75
CA LYS A 583 -53.38 19.44 -23.47
C LYS A 583 -51.95 19.04 -23.85
N LEU A 584 -51.11 20.01 -24.20
CA LEU A 584 -49.69 19.78 -24.47
C LEU A 584 -48.89 19.41 -23.20
N LEU A 585 -49.18 20.06 -22.09
CA LEU A 585 -48.59 19.75 -20.78
C LEU A 585 -48.99 18.36 -20.28
N GLU A 586 -50.26 17.97 -20.46
CA GLU A 586 -50.76 16.63 -20.13
C GLU A 586 -50.09 15.55 -20.98
N LYS A 587 -50.01 15.73 -22.30
CA LYS A 587 -49.26 14.82 -23.19
C LYS A 587 -47.80 14.70 -22.81
N GLN A 588 -47.15 15.79 -22.41
CA GLN A 588 -45.78 15.77 -21.92
C GLN A 588 -45.67 14.96 -20.62
N LYS A 589 -46.62 15.12 -19.68
CA LYS A 589 -46.68 14.38 -18.42
C LYS A 589 -46.86 12.88 -18.66
N GLU A 590 -47.78 12.50 -19.56
CA GLU A 590 -48.01 11.10 -19.95
C GLU A 590 -46.79 10.51 -20.67
N GLY A 591 -46.15 11.26 -21.59
CA GLY A 591 -44.94 10.83 -22.26
C GLY A 591 -43.78 10.59 -21.29
N LYS A 592 -43.59 11.47 -20.30
CA LYS A 592 -42.61 11.28 -19.23
C LYS A 592 -42.94 10.06 -18.35
N LYS A 593 -44.22 9.80 -18.06
CA LYS A 593 -44.61 8.60 -17.30
C LYS A 593 -44.33 7.31 -18.05
N ARG A 594 -44.55 7.27 -19.38
CA ARG A 594 -44.20 6.10 -20.23
C ARG A 594 -42.70 5.91 -20.33
N MET A 595 -41.91 6.98 -20.54
CA MET A 595 -40.47 6.91 -20.60
C MET A 595 -39.83 6.42 -19.31
N ARG A 596 -40.41 6.77 -18.14
CA ARG A 596 -39.98 6.27 -16.83
C ARG A 596 -40.20 4.76 -16.68
N GLN A 597 -41.18 4.17 -17.34
CA GLN A 597 -41.45 2.73 -17.27
C GLN A 597 -40.55 1.89 -18.17
N VAL A 598 -39.85 2.49 -19.14
CA VAL A 598 -39.04 1.81 -20.17
C VAL A 598 -37.59 2.26 -20.14
N GLY A 599 -37.27 3.37 -19.48
CA GLY A 599 -35.92 3.95 -19.51
C GLY A 599 -35.02 3.38 -18.45
N ASN A 600 -33.95 2.69 -18.86
CA ASN A 600 -32.81 2.42 -17.99
C ASN A 600 -32.10 3.74 -17.66
N VAL A 601 -31.68 3.88 -16.42
CA VAL A 601 -30.85 5.01 -15.98
C VAL A 601 -29.40 4.57 -16.06
N GLU A 602 -28.67 5.18 -16.97
CA GLU A 602 -27.23 4.99 -17.10
C GLU A 602 -26.53 5.76 -15.97
N ILE A 603 -25.80 5.04 -15.13
CA ILE A 603 -25.05 5.61 -13.99
C ILE A 603 -23.63 5.86 -14.47
N PRO A 604 -23.17 7.12 -14.56
CA PRO A 604 -21.83 7.42 -14.99
C PRO A 604 -20.79 6.91 -13.97
N GLN A 605 -19.61 6.50 -14.47
CA GLN A 605 -18.50 6.04 -13.63
C GLN A 605 -18.17 7.02 -12.49
N LYS A 606 -18.19 8.33 -12.79
CA LYS A 606 -18.02 9.38 -11.76
C LYS A 606 -18.95 9.26 -10.57
N ALA A 607 -20.19 8.77 -10.76
CA ALA A 607 -21.16 8.63 -9.69
C ALA A 607 -20.71 7.56 -8.66
N PHE A 608 -20.05 6.49 -9.09
CA PHE A 608 -19.47 5.49 -8.18
C PHE A 608 -18.31 6.07 -7.41
N MET A 609 -17.46 6.86 -8.05
CA MET A 609 -16.29 7.50 -7.42
C MET A 609 -16.69 8.63 -6.46
N SER A 610 -17.72 9.41 -6.79
CA SER A 610 -18.19 10.54 -5.94
C SER A 610 -18.75 10.09 -4.59
N VAL A 611 -19.28 8.87 -4.53
CA VAL A 611 -19.77 8.28 -3.28
C VAL A 611 -18.65 7.88 -2.33
N LEU A 612 -17.42 7.70 -2.84
CA LEU A 612 -16.23 7.39 -2.03
C LEU A 612 -15.69 8.63 -1.29
N LYS A 613 -15.91 9.84 -1.86
CA LYS A 613 -15.41 11.11 -1.34
C LYS A 613 -16.54 11.95 -0.74
N LEU A 614 -17.19 11.41 0.29
CA LEU A 614 -18.37 12.05 0.88
C LEU A 614 -18.05 13.32 1.69
N ASP A 615 -16.82 13.45 2.19
CA ASP A 615 -16.44 14.52 3.11
C ASP A 615 -15.53 15.61 2.48
N GLU A 616 -15.24 15.55 1.17
CA GLU A 616 -14.62 16.65 0.42
C GLU A 616 -15.65 17.76 0.18
N ASN A 617 -15.78 18.72 1.13
CA ASN A 617 -16.38 20.06 0.92
C ASN A 617 -15.64 21.09 1.73
#